data_21e8abd3126a4188c8141812e4c21f97
#
_entry.id   21e8abd3126a4188c8141812e4c21f97
#
_cell.length_a   1.000
_cell.length_b   1.000
_cell.length_c   1.000
_cell.angle_alpha   90.00
_cell.angle_beta   90.00
_cell.angle_gamma   90.00
#
_symmetry.space_group_name_H-M   'P 1'
#
loop_
_entity.id
_entity.type
_entity.pdbx_description
1 polymer ?
#
loop_
_entity_poly.entity_id
_entity_poly.type
_entity_poly.pdbx_seq_one_letter_code
_entity_poly.pdbx_strand_id
1 'polypeptide(L)'
;MLPPSEPLPRAVVPRIALLGGESSGKTTLARALADALATAWVPEYGRQRWEELRATLSADELLRVARTQVDWEQAHAARSHGWLVCDTTPLTTLQYCLHDHGHAPAELHGLARRRYDVTVVCAPDFEFVQDGCRRDAAFRAAQHAWTLERLHEQGVQALTVHGSVQSRVAQMLDHLARHQGAAPALPEPLAAHANQSEQPWP
;
A
#
# COMPACT_ATOMS: atom_id res chain seq x y z
N MET A 1 -23.74 41.28 8.98
CA MET A 1 -22.96 40.15 9.56
C MET A 1 -23.22 38.98 8.67
N LEU A 2 -22.24 38.60 7.82
CA LEU A 2 -22.37 37.44 6.95
C LEU A 2 -22.23 36.16 7.80
N PRO A 3 -23.02 35.11 7.56
CA PRO A 3 -22.84 33.85 8.25
C PRO A 3 -21.44 33.26 7.93
N PRO A 4 -20.82 32.51 8.86
CA PRO A 4 -19.57 31.86 8.57
C PRO A 4 -19.78 30.90 7.40
N SER A 5 -18.93 31.03 6.37
CA SER A 5 -18.94 30.11 5.23
C SER A 5 -18.71 28.68 5.73
N GLU A 6 -19.63 27.76 5.45
CA GLU A 6 -19.43 26.35 5.69
C GLU A 6 -18.14 25.89 4.97
N PRO A 7 -17.26 25.10 5.64
CA PRO A 7 -16.09 24.59 4.99
C PRO A 7 -16.52 23.70 3.82
N LEU A 8 -15.98 23.97 2.64
CA LEU A 8 -16.19 23.13 1.45
C LEU A 8 -15.88 21.66 1.79
N PRO A 9 -16.65 20.69 1.26
CA PRO A 9 -16.38 19.27 1.49
C PRO A 9 -14.96 18.97 1.05
N ARG A 10 -14.17 18.43 1.98
CA ARG A 10 -12.77 18.10 1.73
C ARG A 10 -12.71 17.04 0.62
N ALA A 11 -12.02 17.34 -0.48
CA ALA A 11 -11.86 16.39 -1.57
C ALA A 11 -11.32 15.06 -1.03
N VAL A 12 -11.92 13.95 -1.46
CA VAL A 12 -11.45 12.61 -1.08
C VAL A 12 -10.07 12.41 -1.70
N VAL A 13 -9.06 12.19 -0.87
CA VAL A 13 -7.69 11.95 -1.33
C VAL A 13 -7.63 10.57 -1.99
N PRO A 14 -7.27 10.48 -3.28
CA PRO A 14 -7.16 9.22 -3.99
C PRO A 14 -5.98 8.40 -3.47
N ARG A 15 -6.14 7.07 -3.48
CA ARG A 15 -5.19 6.11 -2.88
C ARG A 15 -4.58 5.19 -3.91
N ILE A 16 -3.27 5.03 -3.82
CA ILE A 16 -2.50 4.05 -4.59
C ILE A 16 -2.15 2.89 -3.65
N ALA A 17 -2.64 1.69 -3.93
CA ALA A 17 -2.30 0.48 -3.20
C ALA A 17 -1.15 -0.26 -3.87
N LEU A 18 -0.10 -0.58 -3.12
CA LEU A 18 1.01 -1.40 -3.58
C LEU A 18 0.88 -2.81 -3.03
N LEU A 19 0.76 -3.79 -3.91
CA LEU A 19 0.63 -5.21 -3.61
C LEU A 19 1.79 -6.01 -4.21
N GLY A 20 1.91 -7.27 -3.83
CA GLY A 20 2.93 -8.20 -4.31
C GLY A 20 3.50 -9.04 -3.18
N GLY A 21 4.22 -10.10 -3.52
CA GLY A 21 4.82 -11.02 -2.56
C GLY A 21 5.92 -10.39 -1.69
N GLU A 22 6.40 -11.16 -0.72
CA GLU A 22 7.57 -10.79 0.08
C GLU A 22 8.77 -10.48 -0.83
N SER A 23 9.67 -9.59 -0.40
CA SER A 23 10.86 -9.23 -1.19
C SER A 23 10.58 -8.79 -2.64
N SER A 24 9.40 -8.22 -2.93
CA SER A 24 9.07 -7.67 -4.26
C SER A 24 9.33 -6.17 -4.38
N GLY A 25 9.89 -5.53 -3.34
CA GLY A 25 10.27 -4.12 -3.36
C GLY A 25 9.12 -3.13 -3.12
N LYS A 26 7.97 -3.56 -2.58
CA LYS A 26 6.81 -2.69 -2.27
C LYS A 26 7.19 -1.46 -1.45
N THR A 27 7.79 -1.66 -0.28
CA THR A 27 8.16 -0.58 0.64
C THR A 27 9.14 0.41 0.01
N THR A 28 10.12 -0.08 -0.75
CA THR A 28 11.07 0.77 -1.46
C THR A 28 10.36 1.60 -2.54
N LEU A 29 9.43 0.98 -3.28
CA LEU A 29 8.62 1.69 -4.26
C LEU A 29 7.66 2.68 -3.59
N ALA A 30 7.05 2.34 -2.43
CA ALA A 30 6.14 3.22 -1.71
C ALA A 30 6.84 4.54 -1.35
N ARG A 31 8.04 4.46 -0.78
CA ARG A 31 8.84 5.64 -0.41
C ARG A 31 9.22 6.45 -1.65
N ALA A 32 9.82 5.81 -2.66
CA ALA A 32 10.25 6.50 -3.87
C ALA A 32 9.08 7.15 -4.64
N LEU A 33 7.91 6.50 -4.67
CA LEU A 33 6.73 7.06 -5.31
C LEU A 33 6.13 8.22 -4.50
N ALA A 34 6.11 8.12 -3.17
CA ALA A 34 5.66 9.21 -2.31
C ALA A 34 6.56 10.45 -2.47
N ASP A 35 7.88 10.25 -2.54
CA ASP A 35 8.85 11.32 -2.80
C ASP A 35 8.61 11.95 -4.17
N ALA A 36 8.44 11.14 -5.23
CA ALA A 36 8.19 11.62 -6.59
C ALA A 36 6.86 12.37 -6.74
N LEU A 37 5.85 12.01 -5.96
CA LEU A 37 4.53 12.67 -5.92
C LEU A 37 4.44 13.80 -4.89
N ALA A 38 5.51 14.07 -4.13
CA ALA A 38 5.54 15.00 -3.00
C ALA A 38 4.36 14.77 -2.02
N THR A 39 4.12 13.51 -1.66
CA THR A 39 2.95 13.11 -0.86
C THR A 39 3.32 12.18 0.30
N ALA A 40 2.34 11.88 1.15
CA ALA A 40 2.49 10.91 2.24
C ALA A 40 2.38 9.46 1.74
N TRP A 41 2.96 8.54 2.51
CA TRP A 41 2.75 7.11 2.37
C TRP A 41 2.39 6.47 3.71
N VAL A 42 1.69 5.35 3.66
CA VAL A 42 1.30 4.56 4.83
C VAL A 42 2.13 3.29 4.84
N PRO A 43 2.97 3.06 5.87
CA PRO A 43 3.79 1.87 5.98
C PRO A 43 2.96 0.61 6.26
N GLU A 44 3.55 -0.56 6.04
CA GLU A 44 2.97 -1.86 6.36
C GLU A 44 2.94 -2.09 7.89
N TYR A 45 1.79 -1.93 8.53
CA TYR A 45 1.64 -2.15 9.96
C TYR A 45 1.88 -3.61 10.37
N GLY A 46 1.55 -4.57 9.48
CA GLY A 46 1.77 -6.00 9.74
C GLY A 46 3.22 -6.34 10.04
N ARG A 47 4.17 -5.70 9.34
CA ARG A 47 5.62 -5.86 9.61
C ARG A 47 5.99 -5.34 11.00
N GLN A 48 5.56 -4.14 11.34
CA GLN A 48 5.81 -3.57 12.68
C GLN A 48 5.25 -4.49 13.76
N ARG A 49 4.03 -4.98 13.60
CA ARG A 49 3.38 -5.85 14.57
C ARG A 49 4.10 -7.18 14.74
N TRP A 50 4.60 -7.77 13.63
CA TRP A 50 5.41 -8.97 13.69
C TRP A 50 6.75 -8.74 14.41
N GLU A 51 7.41 -7.61 14.16
CA GLU A 51 8.67 -7.24 14.83
C GLU A 51 8.50 -7.08 16.34
N GLU A 52 7.36 -6.52 16.79
CA GLU A 52 7.02 -6.37 18.21
C GLU A 52 6.81 -7.73 18.89
N LEU A 53 6.07 -8.63 18.26
CA LEU A 53 5.68 -9.90 18.86
C LEU A 53 6.70 -11.02 18.64
N ARG A 54 7.47 -10.95 17.56
CA ARG A 54 8.43 -12.00 17.14
C ARG A 54 7.81 -13.39 17.06
N ALA A 55 6.53 -13.47 16.69
CA ALA A 55 5.76 -14.70 16.65
C ALA A 55 4.80 -14.69 15.47
N THR A 56 4.30 -15.87 15.09
CA THR A 56 3.18 -15.99 14.14
C THR A 56 1.95 -15.29 14.71
N LEU A 57 1.38 -14.36 13.96
CA LEU A 57 0.22 -13.59 14.37
C LEU A 57 -1.03 -14.49 14.32
N SER A 58 -1.85 -14.49 15.37
CA SER A 58 -3.14 -15.19 15.37
C SER A 58 -4.12 -14.54 14.37
N ALA A 59 -5.21 -15.23 14.04
CA ALA A 59 -6.24 -14.69 13.16
C ALA A 59 -6.84 -13.37 13.71
N ASP A 60 -6.98 -13.25 15.04
CA ASP A 60 -7.47 -12.02 15.69
C ASP A 60 -6.43 -10.88 15.62
N GLU A 61 -5.13 -11.20 15.76
CA GLU A 61 -4.07 -10.21 15.56
C GLU A 61 -4.03 -9.73 14.11
N LEU A 62 -4.17 -10.64 13.14
CA LEU A 62 -4.22 -10.28 11.72
C LEU A 62 -5.45 -9.42 11.40
N LEU A 63 -6.61 -9.68 12.03
CA LEU A 63 -7.75 -8.79 11.91
C LEU A 63 -7.45 -7.38 12.48
N ARG A 64 -6.77 -7.31 13.63
CA ARG A 64 -6.31 -6.01 14.19
C ARG A 64 -5.35 -5.30 13.27
N VAL A 65 -4.40 -6.03 12.66
CA VAL A 65 -3.47 -5.47 11.67
C VAL A 65 -4.25 -4.85 10.51
N ALA A 66 -5.23 -5.55 9.95
CA ALA A 66 -6.02 -5.03 8.84
C ALA A 66 -6.84 -3.78 9.21
N ARG A 67 -7.44 -3.75 10.40
CA ARG A 67 -8.17 -2.57 10.92
C ARG A 67 -7.22 -1.38 11.09
N THR A 68 -6.10 -1.58 11.78
CA THR A 68 -5.10 -0.53 12.01
C THR A 68 -4.55 0.03 10.69
N GLN A 69 -4.28 -0.83 9.70
CA GLN A 69 -3.85 -0.38 8.37
C GLN A 69 -4.88 0.56 7.74
N VAL A 70 -6.17 0.22 7.80
CA VAL A 70 -7.26 1.06 7.29
C VAL A 70 -7.39 2.37 8.06
N ASP A 71 -7.26 2.34 9.38
CA ASP A 71 -7.31 3.53 10.24
C ASP A 71 -6.14 4.49 9.92
N TRP A 72 -4.94 3.94 9.71
CA TRP A 72 -3.79 4.73 9.30
C TRP A 72 -3.98 5.36 7.92
N GLU A 73 -4.51 4.61 6.95
CA GLU A 73 -4.85 5.16 5.64
C GLU A 73 -5.83 6.35 5.76
N GLN A 74 -6.84 6.25 6.62
CA GLN A 74 -7.80 7.32 6.83
C GLN A 74 -7.16 8.55 7.49
N ALA A 75 -6.34 8.32 8.53
CA ALA A 75 -5.64 9.37 9.25
C ALA A 75 -4.65 10.12 8.35
N HIS A 76 -3.91 9.39 7.49
CA HIS A 76 -2.96 9.99 6.55
C HIS A 76 -3.70 10.72 5.42
N ALA A 77 -4.76 10.15 4.85
CA ALA A 77 -5.57 10.81 3.84
C ALA A 77 -6.14 12.15 4.36
N ALA A 78 -6.52 12.22 5.64
CA ALA A 78 -7.00 13.45 6.25
C ALA A 78 -5.94 14.58 6.29
N ARG A 79 -4.67 14.27 6.16
CA ARG A 79 -3.53 15.22 6.20
C ARG A 79 -2.82 15.38 4.86
N SER A 80 -3.13 14.53 3.88
CA SER A 80 -2.50 14.52 2.57
C SER A 80 -3.16 15.50 1.61
N HIS A 81 -2.39 15.94 0.63
CA HIS A 81 -2.85 16.70 -0.53
C HIS A 81 -2.44 15.92 -1.79
N GLY A 82 -3.37 15.73 -2.72
CA GLY A 82 -3.12 14.92 -3.91
C GLY A 82 -3.32 13.43 -3.66
N TRP A 83 -2.28 12.62 -3.83
CA TRP A 83 -2.32 11.17 -3.67
C TRP A 83 -1.94 10.72 -2.25
N LEU A 84 -2.35 9.49 -1.87
CA LEU A 84 -1.83 8.75 -0.72
C LEU A 84 -1.29 7.41 -1.21
N VAL A 85 -0.04 7.08 -0.91
CA VAL A 85 0.56 5.79 -1.25
C VAL A 85 0.40 4.83 -0.06
N CYS A 86 -0.19 3.65 -0.28
CA CYS A 86 -0.41 2.63 0.74
C CYS A 86 0.52 1.44 0.48
N ASP A 87 1.51 1.21 1.37
CA ASP A 87 2.37 0.03 1.34
C ASP A 87 1.60 -1.15 1.90
N THR A 88 1.09 -1.98 1.01
CA THR A 88 0.16 -3.09 1.26
C THR A 88 -1.30 -2.67 1.52
N THR A 89 -2.15 -3.67 1.68
CA THR A 89 -3.59 -3.52 1.97
C THR A 89 -4.09 -4.70 2.81
N PRO A 90 -5.32 -4.64 3.36
CA PRO A 90 -5.94 -5.79 4.04
C PRO A 90 -6.01 -7.08 3.21
N LEU A 91 -5.89 -7.01 1.88
CA LEU A 91 -5.83 -8.20 1.03
C LEU A 91 -4.58 -9.05 1.32
N THR A 92 -3.42 -8.41 1.54
CA THR A 92 -2.20 -9.10 1.95
C THR A 92 -2.36 -9.75 3.32
N THR A 93 -2.99 -9.05 4.28
CA THR A 93 -3.27 -9.59 5.61
C THR A 93 -4.22 -10.80 5.55
N LEU A 94 -5.23 -10.74 4.68
CA LEU A 94 -6.13 -11.89 4.43
C LEU A 94 -5.34 -13.10 3.91
N GLN A 95 -4.39 -12.89 3.00
CA GLN A 95 -3.56 -13.97 2.46
C GLN A 95 -2.75 -14.66 3.56
N TYR A 96 -2.08 -13.90 4.43
CA TYR A 96 -1.36 -14.46 5.58
C TYR A 96 -2.30 -15.24 6.48
N CYS A 97 -3.48 -14.70 6.79
CA CYS A 97 -4.47 -15.35 7.65
C CYS A 97 -4.92 -16.71 7.08
N LEU A 98 -5.27 -16.75 5.80
CA LEU A 98 -5.67 -17.98 5.13
C LEU A 98 -4.54 -19.00 5.03
N HIS A 99 -3.31 -18.52 4.79
CA HIS A 99 -2.15 -19.40 4.70
C HIS A 99 -1.78 -20.03 6.05
N ASP A 100 -1.79 -19.23 7.13
CA ASP A 100 -1.31 -19.67 8.44
C ASP A 100 -2.36 -20.44 9.23
N HIS A 101 -3.63 -20.11 9.03
CA HIS A 101 -4.74 -20.64 9.84
C HIS A 101 -5.77 -21.44 9.04
N GLY A 102 -5.72 -21.43 7.69
CA GLY A 102 -6.69 -22.08 6.82
C GLY A 102 -8.06 -21.39 6.77
N HIS A 103 -8.29 -20.38 7.58
CA HIS A 103 -9.53 -19.59 7.65
C HIS A 103 -9.24 -18.15 8.04
N ALA A 104 -10.20 -17.24 7.82
CA ALA A 104 -10.12 -15.87 8.25
C ALA A 104 -11.46 -15.36 8.77
N PRO A 105 -11.49 -14.40 9.73
CA PRO A 105 -12.71 -13.74 10.17
C PRO A 105 -13.48 -13.10 9.02
N ALA A 106 -14.80 -13.14 9.05
CA ALA A 106 -15.66 -12.57 8.00
C ALA A 106 -15.38 -11.09 7.76
N GLU A 107 -15.07 -10.34 8.81
CA GLU A 107 -14.71 -8.93 8.71
C GLU A 107 -13.40 -8.72 7.93
N LEU A 108 -12.41 -9.59 8.10
CA LEU A 108 -11.14 -9.50 7.34
C LEU A 108 -11.40 -9.72 5.83
N HIS A 109 -12.30 -10.63 5.47
CA HIS A 109 -12.77 -10.77 4.09
C HIS A 109 -13.44 -9.49 3.57
N GLY A 110 -14.22 -8.81 4.42
CA GLY A 110 -14.84 -7.51 4.10
C GLY A 110 -13.79 -6.43 3.84
N LEU A 111 -12.83 -6.28 4.76
CA LEU A 111 -11.74 -5.30 4.64
C LEU A 111 -10.86 -5.55 3.40
N ALA A 112 -10.61 -6.82 3.07
CA ALA A 112 -9.80 -7.20 1.91
C ALA A 112 -10.46 -6.89 0.55
N ARG A 113 -11.75 -6.55 0.52
CA ARG A 113 -12.47 -6.08 -0.67
C ARG A 113 -12.42 -4.56 -0.86
N ARG A 114 -11.71 -3.85 0.03
CA ARG A 114 -11.56 -2.40 -0.06
C ARG A 114 -11.02 -1.99 -1.42
N ARG A 115 -11.63 -0.96 -2.01
CA ARG A 115 -11.22 -0.41 -3.31
C ARG A 115 -10.22 0.72 -3.13
N TYR A 116 -9.29 0.79 -4.05
CA TYR A 116 -8.30 1.86 -4.19
C TYR A 116 -8.43 2.45 -5.59
N ASP A 117 -8.06 3.72 -5.74
CA ASP A 117 -8.18 4.41 -7.03
C ASP A 117 -7.17 3.84 -8.05
N VAL A 118 -6.00 3.46 -7.57
CA VAL A 118 -5.00 2.73 -8.37
C VAL A 118 -4.50 1.53 -7.56
N THR A 119 -4.53 0.35 -8.15
CA THR A 119 -3.96 -0.87 -7.57
C THR A 119 -2.75 -1.30 -8.40
N VAL A 120 -1.63 -1.50 -7.70
CA VAL A 120 -0.34 -1.85 -8.30
C VAL A 120 0.14 -3.17 -7.75
N VAL A 121 0.63 -4.05 -8.61
CA VAL A 121 1.27 -5.30 -8.22
C VAL A 121 2.76 -5.23 -8.57
N CYS A 122 3.61 -5.28 -7.55
CA CYS A 122 5.06 -5.35 -7.73
C CYS A 122 5.45 -6.77 -8.19
N ALA A 123 6.00 -6.89 -9.40
CA ALA A 123 6.50 -8.17 -9.89
C ALA A 123 7.64 -8.69 -9.00
N PRO A 124 7.74 -10.02 -8.79
CA PRO A 124 8.82 -10.64 -8.00
C PRO A 124 10.09 -10.84 -8.85
N ASP A 125 10.54 -9.81 -9.56
CA ASP A 125 11.64 -9.81 -10.51
C ASP A 125 12.99 -9.38 -9.90
N PHE A 126 13.03 -9.19 -8.56
CA PHE A 126 14.26 -9.06 -7.80
C PHE A 126 14.69 -10.41 -7.20
N GLU A 127 15.99 -10.53 -6.94
CA GLU A 127 16.48 -11.63 -6.11
C GLU A 127 15.76 -11.65 -4.74
N PHE A 128 15.43 -12.84 -4.27
CA PHE A 128 14.81 -12.98 -2.96
C PHE A 128 15.86 -12.73 -1.87
N VAL A 129 15.58 -11.75 -1.02
CA VAL A 129 16.45 -11.42 0.12
C VAL A 129 15.76 -11.84 1.41
N GLN A 130 16.39 -12.72 2.18
CA GLN A 130 15.92 -13.13 3.50
C GLN A 130 16.32 -12.09 4.54
N ASP A 131 15.35 -11.58 5.32
CA ASP A 131 15.55 -10.61 6.40
C ASP A 131 15.15 -11.15 7.79
N GLY A 132 14.90 -12.46 7.90
CA GLY A 132 14.47 -13.11 9.14
C GLY A 132 12.97 -13.03 9.43
N CYS A 133 12.24 -12.20 8.70
CA CYS A 133 10.78 -12.04 8.76
C CYS A 133 10.08 -12.72 7.58
N ARG A 134 10.76 -12.81 6.45
CA ARG A 134 10.25 -13.42 5.20
C ARG A 134 10.35 -14.94 5.26
N ARG A 135 9.46 -15.61 4.54
CA ARG A 135 9.46 -17.09 4.44
C ARG A 135 10.49 -17.57 3.42
N ASP A 136 10.11 -17.75 2.18
CA ASP A 136 10.99 -18.18 1.10
C ASP A 136 10.51 -17.71 -0.29
N ALA A 137 11.30 -18.03 -1.31
CA ALA A 137 11.01 -17.67 -2.69
C ALA A 137 9.75 -18.38 -3.24
N ALA A 138 9.47 -19.61 -2.79
CA ALA A 138 8.28 -20.35 -3.22
C ALA A 138 7.01 -19.70 -2.65
N PHE A 139 7.04 -19.31 -1.38
CA PHE A 139 5.95 -18.55 -0.76
C PHE A 139 5.73 -17.22 -1.47
N ARG A 140 6.79 -16.47 -1.80
CA ARG A 140 6.69 -15.23 -2.59
C ARG A 140 5.97 -15.45 -3.93
N ALA A 141 6.33 -16.54 -4.65
CA ALA A 141 5.70 -16.86 -5.93
C ALA A 141 4.21 -17.19 -5.75
N ALA A 142 3.88 -18.00 -4.74
CA ALA A 142 2.49 -18.32 -4.39
C ALA A 142 1.70 -17.08 -3.98
N GLN A 143 2.29 -16.18 -3.18
CA GLN A 143 1.66 -14.90 -2.83
C GLN A 143 1.34 -14.06 -4.06
N HIS A 144 2.29 -13.95 -4.98
CA HIS A 144 2.10 -13.17 -6.21
C HIS A 144 0.95 -13.73 -7.04
N ALA A 145 0.94 -15.04 -7.30
CA ALA A 145 -0.12 -15.71 -8.06
C ALA A 145 -1.49 -15.54 -7.40
N TRP A 146 -1.57 -15.78 -6.08
CA TRP A 146 -2.81 -15.62 -5.31
C TRP A 146 -3.33 -14.17 -5.35
N THR A 147 -2.44 -13.18 -5.24
CA THR A 147 -2.82 -11.77 -5.30
C THR A 147 -3.46 -11.43 -6.64
N LEU A 148 -2.85 -11.85 -7.75
CA LEU A 148 -3.39 -11.62 -9.09
C LEU A 148 -4.77 -12.29 -9.28
N GLU A 149 -4.91 -13.55 -8.82
CA GLU A 149 -6.17 -14.27 -8.87
C GLU A 149 -7.27 -13.55 -8.09
N ARG A 150 -7.00 -13.12 -6.84
CA ARG A 150 -7.99 -12.41 -6.02
C ARG A 150 -8.38 -11.06 -6.60
N LEU A 151 -7.44 -10.29 -7.16
CA LEU A 151 -7.75 -9.04 -7.85
C LEU A 151 -8.64 -9.28 -9.08
N HIS A 152 -8.34 -10.32 -9.85
CA HIS A 152 -9.15 -10.72 -11.01
C HIS A 152 -10.58 -11.09 -10.59
N GLU A 153 -10.75 -11.95 -9.58
CA GLU A 153 -12.06 -12.34 -9.04
C GLU A 153 -12.86 -11.14 -8.50
N GLN A 154 -12.17 -10.16 -7.95
CA GLN A 154 -12.79 -8.93 -7.48
C GLN A 154 -13.08 -7.93 -8.61
N GLY A 155 -12.71 -8.21 -9.85
CA GLY A 155 -12.83 -7.29 -10.98
C GLY A 155 -11.97 -6.03 -10.81
N VAL A 156 -10.81 -6.13 -10.13
CA VAL A 156 -9.85 -5.04 -9.97
C VAL A 156 -8.83 -5.10 -11.09
N GLN A 157 -8.75 -4.03 -11.87
CA GLN A 157 -7.66 -3.85 -12.83
C GLN A 157 -6.43 -3.35 -12.08
N ALA A 158 -5.35 -4.12 -12.10
CA ALA A 158 -4.10 -3.78 -11.45
C ALA A 158 -3.00 -3.54 -12.48
N LEU A 159 -2.19 -2.51 -12.24
CA LEU A 159 -0.96 -2.28 -12.99
C LEU A 159 0.15 -3.18 -12.40
N THR A 160 0.73 -4.06 -13.20
CA THR A 160 1.94 -4.78 -12.79
C THR A 160 3.18 -3.99 -13.18
N VAL A 161 4.05 -3.69 -12.21
CA VAL A 161 5.28 -2.93 -12.41
C VAL A 161 6.52 -3.81 -12.30
N HIS A 162 7.54 -3.55 -13.15
CA HIS A 162 8.71 -4.39 -13.34
C HIS A 162 10.02 -3.59 -13.29
N GLY A 163 11.12 -4.29 -13.05
CA GLY A 163 12.47 -3.75 -13.13
C GLY A 163 12.91 -2.97 -11.90
N SER A 164 13.86 -2.06 -12.05
CA SER A 164 14.42 -1.25 -10.95
C SER A 164 13.36 -0.34 -10.32
N VAL A 165 13.65 0.17 -9.13
CA VAL A 165 12.77 1.14 -8.44
C VAL A 165 12.48 2.36 -9.31
N GLN A 166 13.52 2.89 -9.97
CA GLN A 166 13.38 4.04 -10.89
C GLN A 166 12.47 3.70 -12.07
N SER A 167 12.61 2.52 -12.67
CA SER A 167 11.74 2.04 -13.74
C SER A 167 10.29 1.92 -13.28
N ARG A 168 10.05 1.36 -12.09
CA ARG A 168 8.70 1.22 -11.51
C ARG A 168 8.05 2.56 -11.20
N VAL A 169 8.82 3.53 -10.66
CA VAL A 169 8.32 4.90 -10.45
C VAL A 169 7.94 5.52 -11.78
N ALA A 170 8.78 5.40 -12.83
CA ALA A 170 8.46 5.92 -14.16
C ALA A 170 7.18 5.31 -14.74
N GLN A 171 7.00 3.96 -14.63
CA GLN A 171 5.78 3.27 -15.06
C GLN A 171 4.54 3.80 -14.32
N MET A 172 4.68 4.07 -13.01
CA MET A 172 3.60 4.63 -12.20
C MET A 172 3.24 6.05 -12.61
N LEU A 173 4.23 6.94 -12.75
CA LEU A 173 3.99 8.33 -13.15
C LEU A 173 3.34 8.41 -14.54
N ASP A 174 3.80 7.59 -15.50
CA ASP A 174 3.21 7.48 -16.82
C ASP A 174 1.75 6.95 -16.77
N HIS A 175 1.48 5.94 -15.93
CA HIS A 175 0.12 5.45 -15.70
C HIS A 175 -0.79 6.53 -15.12
N LEU A 176 -0.34 7.24 -14.08
CA LEU A 176 -1.11 8.32 -13.46
C LEU A 176 -1.38 9.47 -14.44
N ALA A 177 -0.37 9.88 -15.25
CA ALA A 177 -0.53 10.94 -16.23
C ALA A 177 -1.59 10.59 -17.31
N ARG A 178 -1.66 9.33 -17.73
CA ARG A 178 -2.67 8.86 -18.70
C ARG A 178 -4.09 8.79 -18.14
N HIS A 179 -4.24 8.62 -16.83
CA HIS A 179 -5.54 8.43 -16.18
C HIS A 179 -6.02 9.66 -15.41
N GLN A 180 -5.36 10.82 -15.58
CA GLN A 180 -5.70 12.09 -14.93
C GLN A 180 -7.01 12.75 -15.39
N GLY A 181 -8.04 11.98 -15.76
CA GLY A 181 -9.39 12.54 -15.90
C GLY A 181 -10.08 12.90 -14.58
N ALA A 182 -9.53 12.49 -13.41
CA ALA A 182 -10.16 12.63 -12.08
C ALA A 182 -9.20 12.95 -10.92
N ALA A 183 -7.91 13.21 -11.16
CA ALA A 183 -6.93 13.42 -10.11
C ALA A 183 -6.34 14.83 -10.13
N PRO A 184 -5.91 15.39 -8.96
CA PRO A 184 -5.23 16.67 -8.91
C PRO A 184 -3.95 16.67 -9.76
N ALA A 185 -3.62 17.82 -10.36
CA ALA A 185 -2.40 17.98 -11.15
C ALA A 185 -1.17 17.52 -10.36
N LEU A 186 -0.25 16.80 -11.03
CA LEU A 186 1.04 16.47 -10.45
C LEU A 186 1.76 17.76 -10.07
N PRO A 187 2.38 17.86 -8.86
CA PRO A 187 3.19 19.00 -8.51
C PRO A 187 4.37 19.10 -9.48
N GLU A 188 4.76 20.35 -9.82
CA GLU A 188 6.00 20.54 -10.55
C GLU A 188 7.17 19.95 -9.73
N PRO A 189 8.18 19.36 -10.40
CA PRO A 189 9.29 18.73 -9.69
C PRO A 189 10.01 19.79 -8.84
N LEU A 190 9.84 19.73 -7.54
CA LEU A 190 10.59 20.52 -6.58
C LEU A 190 12.07 20.11 -6.65
N ALA A 191 12.94 21.10 -6.85
CA ALA A 191 14.39 20.93 -6.73
C ALA A 191 14.72 20.25 -5.38
N ALA A 192 15.60 19.25 -5.44
CA ALA A 192 15.97 18.39 -4.34
C ALA A 192 16.18 19.14 -3.02
N HIS A 193 15.31 18.94 -2.05
CA HIS A 193 15.56 19.31 -0.66
C HIS A 193 16.02 18.07 0.11
N ALA A 194 17.27 18.17 0.53
CA ALA A 194 17.92 17.22 1.42
C ALA A 194 17.24 17.21 2.79
N ASN A 195 17.11 15.99 3.33
CA ASN A 195 17.07 15.68 4.75
C ASN A 195 15.82 16.07 5.53
N GLN A 196 14.88 15.12 5.68
CA GLN A 196 13.98 15.12 6.83
C GLN A 196 14.36 13.94 7.73
N SER A 197 14.88 14.30 8.90
CA SER A 197 15.19 13.45 10.04
C SER A 197 14.03 12.53 10.41
N GLU A 198 14.36 11.27 10.66
CA GLU A 198 13.49 10.26 11.23
C GLU A 198 12.84 10.76 12.53
N GLN A 199 11.53 10.98 12.50
CA GLN A 199 10.76 11.12 13.74
C GLN A 199 10.13 9.77 14.05
N PRO A 200 10.25 9.27 15.28
CA PRO A 200 9.57 8.05 15.71
C PRO A 200 8.05 8.29 15.73
N TRP A 201 7.32 7.31 15.25
CA TRP A 201 5.87 7.28 15.22
C TRP A 201 5.30 7.21 16.65
N PRO A 202 4.11 7.82 16.89
CA PRO A 202 3.43 7.71 18.17
C PRO A 202 2.96 6.27 18.47
#